data_74764e68cc0c200ec464f9592a5fc6d6
#
_entry.id   74764e68cc0c200ec464f9592a5fc6d6
#
_cell.length_a   1.000
_cell.length_b   1.000
_cell.length_c   1.000
_cell.angle_alpha   90.00
_cell.angle_beta   90.00
_cell.angle_gamma   90.00
#
_symmetry.space_group_name_H-M   'P 1'
#
loop_
_entity.id
_entity.type
_entity.pdbx_description
1 polymer ?
#
loop_
_entity_poly.entity_id
_entity_poly.type
_entity_poly.pdbx_seq_one_letter_code
_entity_poly.pdbx_strand_id
1 'polypeptide(L)'
;MSTPRPHDLLWGLPLSALPDDTPQWALQVVASGQPVVVRRAACADGWVAVGVRGQSRDQRLGTQMRLGDIQRLRSPEALRGCAPSPWPALQALASAAPVLDTCGLAWGPTGGVGYQLATGINVLHLASDLDLVLRAPHPLTRAKALELLDILDCAPCRIDVQLETPAGAVALREWAGCAQRVLLKSPLGARLVSDPWAALECAA
;
A
#
# COMPACT_ATOMS: atom_id res chain seq x y z
N MET A 1 -1.66 8.19 19.20
CA MET A 1 -1.50 8.05 17.74
C MET A 1 -1.69 6.58 17.38
N SER A 2 -2.39 6.26 16.30
CA SER A 2 -2.51 4.86 15.82
C SER A 2 -1.14 4.36 15.33
N THR A 3 -0.85 3.07 15.54
CA THR A 3 0.37 2.44 15.03
C THR A 3 0.39 2.48 13.50
N PRO A 4 1.47 2.96 12.85
CA PRO A 4 1.59 2.97 11.40
C PRO A 4 1.48 1.56 10.81
N ARG A 5 0.73 1.44 9.72
CA ARG A 5 0.52 0.17 9.00
C ARG A 5 1.09 0.27 7.58
N PRO A 6 1.43 -0.84 6.93
CA PRO A 6 1.86 -0.84 5.53
C PRO A 6 0.93 -0.01 4.66
N HIS A 7 1.55 0.80 3.76
CA HIS A 7 0.93 1.78 2.85
C HIS A 7 0.47 3.09 3.47
N ASP A 8 0.51 3.28 4.79
CA ASP A 8 0.30 4.60 5.38
C ASP A 8 1.36 5.60 4.87
N LEU A 9 0.97 6.85 4.73
CA LEU A 9 1.85 7.95 4.39
C LEU A 9 2.19 8.73 5.66
N LEU A 10 3.49 8.93 5.90
CA LEU A 10 4.01 9.61 7.09
C LEU A 10 4.79 10.85 6.69
N TRP A 11 4.56 11.95 7.39
CA TRP A 11 5.34 13.19 7.32
C TRP A 11 6.18 13.35 8.56
N GLY A 12 7.34 14.00 8.40
CA GLY A 12 8.23 14.32 9.51
C GLY A 12 9.57 13.60 9.50
N LEU A 13 9.89 12.81 8.43
CA LEU A 13 11.23 12.20 8.31
C LEU A 13 12.28 13.32 8.24
N PRO A 14 13.20 13.44 9.23
CA PRO A 14 14.22 14.46 9.19
C PRO A 14 15.38 14.05 8.26
N LEU A 15 16.01 15.03 7.59
CA LEU A 15 17.17 14.78 6.73
C LEU A 15 18.31 14.07 7.48
N SER A 16 18.49 14.39 8.75
CA SER A 16 19.52 13.78 9.62
C SER A 16 19.31 12.29 9.90
N ALA A 17 18.13 11.75 9.61
CA ALA A 17 17.85 10.31 9.74
C ALA A 17 18.18 9.52 8.47
N LEU A 18 18.55 10.19 7.38
CA LEU A 18 18.94 9.52 6.15
C LEU A 18 20.41 9.11 6.19
N PRO A 19 20.78 7.95 5.62
CA PRO A 19 22.18 7.53 5.45
C PRO A 19 23.01 8.55 4.66
N ASP A 20 24.33 8.60 4.90
CA ASP A 20 25.25 9.54 4.24
C ASP A 20 25.33 9.32 2.72
N ASP A 21 25.10 8.09 2.25
CA ASP A 21 25.09 7.69 0.86
C ASP A 21 23.72 7.86 0.16
N THR A 22 22.79 8.61 0.81
CA THR A 22 21.46 8.84 0.27
C THR A 22 21.52 9.58 -1.07
N PRO A 23 20.86 9.04 -2.12
CA PRO A 23 20.81 9.70 -3.43
C PRO A 23 20.21 11.11 -3.35
N GLN A 24 20.76 12.03 -4.15
CA GLN A 24 20.34 13.44 -4.17
C GLN A 24 18.83 13.64 -4.37
N TRP A 25 18.20 12.81 -5.22
CA TRP A 25 16.75 12.89 -5.43
C TRP A 25 15.96 12.60 -4.14
N ALA A 26 16.43 11.67 -3.31
CA ALA A 26 15.76 11.32 -2.06
C ALA A 26 15.93 12.42 -1.00
N LEU A 27 17.11 13.04 -0.92
CA LEU A 27 17.35 14.23 -0.10
C LEU A 27 16.39 15.38 -0.47
N GLN A 28 16.21 15.64 -1.77
CA GLN A 28 15.31 16.67 -2.28
C GLN A 28 13.84 16.38 -1.91
N VAL A 29 13.38 15.12 -2.04
CA VAL A 29 12.03 14.71 -1.67
C VAL A 29 11.78 14.96 -0.18
N VAL A 30 12.70 14.53 0.69
CA VAL A 30 12.57 14.72 2.14
C VAL A 30 12.66 16.20 2.51
N ALA A 31 13.61 16.95 1.93
CA ALA A 31 13.76 18.39 2.17
C ALA A 31 12.53 19.21 1.76
N SER A 32 11.79 18.76 0.73
CA SER A 32 10.53 19.38 0.30
C SER A 32 9.32 19.04 1.18
N GLY A 33 9.52 18.29 2.27
CA GLY A 33 8.45 17.91 3.20
C GLY A 33 7.45 16.91 2.64
N GLN A 34 7.81 16.15 1.60
CA GLN A 34 6.95 15.11 1.05
C GLN A 34 6.87 13.90 1.99
N PRO A 35 5.77 13.13 1.98
CA PRO A 35 5.63 11.98 2.84
C PRO A 35 6.47 10.79 2.38
N VAL A 36 6.78 9.94 3.34
CA VAL A 36 7.32 8.60 3.10
C VAL A 36 6.23 7.55 3.26
N VAL A 37 6.39 6.39 2.62
CA VAL A 37 5.41 5.30 2.62
C VAL A 37 5.84 4.23 3.60
N VAL A 38 4.96 3.81 4.51
CA VAL A 38 5.23 2.68 5.42
C VAL A 38 5.40 1.39 4.62
N ARG A 39 6.51 0.72 4.85
CA ARG A 39 6.88 -0.56 4.22
C ARG A 39 6.60 -1.72 5.15
N ARG A 40 6.41 -2.90 4.56
CA ARG A 40 6.30 -4.17 5.28
C ARG A 40 7.70 -4.74 5.52
N ALA A 41 8.35 -4.29 6.58
CA ALA A 41 9.63 -4.81 7.03
C ALA A 41 9.72 -4.71 8.55
N ALA A 42 10.46 -5.63 9.15
CA ALA A 42 10.75 -5.58 10.58
C ALA A 42 11.68 -4.41 10.90
N CYS A 43 11.44 -3.77 12.04
CA CYS A 43 12.27 -2.72 12.60
C CYS A 43 12.46 -2.96 14.10
N ALA A 44 13.45 -2.30 14.67
CA ALA A 44 13.61 -2.22 16.12
C ALA A 44 12.44 -1.44 16.76
N ASP A 45 12.23 -1.65 18.05
CA ASP A 45 11.21 -0.91 18.81
C ASP A 45 11.43 0.60 18.71
N GLY A 46 10.34 1.34 18.55
CA GLY A 46 10.38 2.78 18.36
C GLY A 46 10.66 3.25 16.92
N TRP A 47 10.83 2.32 15.96
CA TRP A 47 11.08 2.62 14.55
C TRP A 47 10.02 2.03 13.62
N VAL A 48 9.91 2.58 12.44
CA VAL A 48 9.06 2.09 11.35
C VAL A 48 9.83 2.08 10.03
N ALA A 49 9.74 0.99 9.27
CA ALA A 49 10.32 0.91 7.94
C ALA A 49 9.52 1.79 6.97
N VAL A 50 10.22 2.67 6.26
CA VAL A 50 9.61 3.58 5.31
C VAL A 50 10.33 3.58 3.97
N GLY A 51 9.65 4.06 2.93
CA GLY A 51 10.21 4.24 1.61
C GLY A 51 10.04 5.69 1.15
N VAL A 52 11.13 6.31 0.73
CA VAL A 52 11.11 7.56 -0.01
C VAL A 52 10.76 7.25 -1.47
N ARG A 53 9.81 7.98 -2.03
CA ARG A 53 9.38 7.87 -3.42
C ARG A 53 9.86 9.08 -4.21
N GLY A 54 10.63 8.87 -5.27
CA GLY A 54 10.96 9.89 -6.24
C GLY A 54 9.92 10.01 -7.37
N GLN A 55 10.26 10.77 -8.39
CA GLN A 55 9.38 11.05 -9.53
C GLN A 55 9.22 9.84 -10.45
N SER A 56 10.29 9.09 -10.69
CA SER A 56 10.28 7.91 -11.56
C SER A 56 10.08 6.61 -10.77
N ARG A 57 9.68 5.54 -11.46
CA ARG A 57 9.34 4.25 -10.85
C ARG A 57 10.55 3.54 -10.20
N ASP A 58 11.74 3.76 -10.72
CA ASP A 58 13.02 3.26 -10.22
C ASP A 58 13.52 4.02 -9.00
N GLN A 59 13.07 5.26 -8.79
CA GLN A 59 13.45 6.07 -7.64
C GLN A 59 12.68 5.63 -6.38
N ARG A 60 13.22 4.61 -5.72
CA ARG A 60 12.72 4.06 -4.46
C ARG A 60 13.89 3.84 -3.51
N LEU A 61 13.87 4.52 -2.36
CA LEU A 61 14.86 4.34 -1.29
C LEU A 61 14.17 3.79 -0.05
N GLY A 62 14.63 2.64 0.45
CA GLY A 62 14.20 2.09 1.73
C GLY A 62 15.01 2.69 2.86
N THR A 63 14.35 3.15 3.93
CA THR A 63 14.98 3.65 5.15
C THR A 63 14.09 3.36 6.36
N GLN A 64 14.42 3.92 7.51
CA GLN A 64 13.64 3.83 8.74
C GLN A 64 13.38 5.23 9.31
N MET A 65 12.27 5.37 10.03
CA MET A 65 11.86 6.60 10.69
C MET A 65 11.53 6.30 12.15
N ARG A 66 11.89 7.17 13.07
CA ARG A 66 11.46 7.05 14.48
C ARG A 66 9.97 7.33 14.58
N LEU A 67 9.26 6.56 15.39
CA LEU A 67 7.83 6.81 15.63
C LEU A 67 7.58 8.19 16.25
N GLY A 68 8.53 8.70 17.04
CA GLY A 68 8.46 10.04 17.64
C GLY A 68 8.60 11.19 16.65
N ASP A 69 9.15 10.95 15.45
CA ASP A 69 9.32 11.99 14.42
C ASP A 69 8.07 12.15 13.55
N ILE A 70 7.05 11.28 13.71
CA ILE A 70 5.83 11.32 12.91
C ILE A 70 5.02 12.58 13.28
N GLN A 71 4.96 13.53 12.36
CA GLN A 71 4.17 14.77 12.51
C GLN A 71 2.73 14.58 12.01
N ARG A 72 2.54 13.79 10.95
CA ARG A 72 1.23 13.51 10.34
C ARG A 72 1.22 12.11 9.73
N LEU A 73 0.08 11.45 9.84
CA LEU A 73 -0.22 10.16 9.21
C LEU A 73 -1.48 10.28 8.35
N ARG A 74 -1.45 9.69 7.16
CA ARG A 74 -2.62 9.47 6.32
C ARG A 74 -2.67 8.00 5.93
N SER A 75 -3.74 7.34 6.33
CA SER A 75 -3.99 5.97 5.90
C SER A 75 -4.65 5.93 4.51
N PRO A 76 -4.51 4.83 3.77
CA PRO A 76 -5.23 4.63 2.50
C PRO A 76 -6.73 4.81 2.64
N GLU A 77 -7.31 4.37 3.75
CA GLU A 77 -8.75 4.46 4.03
C GLU A 77 -9.27 5.90 4.11
N ALA A 78 -8.39 6.86 4.39
CA ALA A 78 -8.72 8.29 4.41
C ALA A 78 -8.65 8.96 3.01
N LEU A 79 -8.29 8.21 1.96
CA LEU A 79 -8.02 8.71 0.60
C LEU A 79 -9.03 8.18 -0.44
N ARG A 80 -10.18 7.66 -0.04
CA ARG A 80 -11.17 7.00 -0.93
C ARG A 80 -11.90 7.94 -1.88
N GLY A 81 -12.00 9.23 -1.55
CA GLY A 81 -12.70 10.23 -2.38
C GLY A 81 -11.77 10.85 -3.42
N CYS A 82 -12.25 10.97 -4.65
CA CYS A 82 -11.59 11.77 -5.69
C CYS A 82 -12.59 12.61 -6.47
N ALA A 83 -12.15 13.79 -6.92
CA ALA A 83 -12.90 14.58 -7.87
C ALA A 83 -12.85 13.93 -9.28
N PRO A 84 -13.81 14.27 -10.19
CA PRO A 84 -13.72 13.85 -11.58
C PRO A 84 -12.36 14.18 -12.19
N SER A 85 -11.78 13.22 -12.90
CA SER A 85 -10.40 13.32 -13.39
C SER A 85 -10.24 12.65 -14.76
N PRO A 86 -9.35 13.16 -15.64
CA PRO A 86 -9.04 12.51 -16.90
C PRO A 86 -8.16 11.26 -16.74
N TRP A 87 -7.54 11.05 -15.58
CA TRP A 87 -6.63 9.92 -15.36
C TRP A 87 -7.38 8.60 -15.23
N PRO A 88 -7.09 7.57 -16.06
CA PRO A 88 -7.77 6.27 -16.00
C PRO A 88 -7.74 5.64 -14.60
N ALA A 89 -6.63 5.77 -13.85
CA ALA A 89 -6.51 5.24 -12.51
C ALA A 89 -7.46 5.91 -11.49
N LEU A 90 -7.73 7.22 -11.63
CA LEU A 90 -8.71 7.92 -10.77
C LEU A 90 -10.16 7.62 -11.21
N GLN A 91 -10.40 7.41 -12.51
CA GLN A 91 -11.70 6.92 -13.00
C GLN A 91 -11.98 5.50 -12.48
N ALA A 92 -10.96 4.62 -12.50
CA ALA A 92 -11.05 3.28 -11.92
C ALA A 92 -11.35 3.33 -10.41
N LEU A 93 -10.72 4.24 -9.66
CA LEU A 93 -11.03 4.45 -8.24
C LEU A 93 -12.50 4.86 -8.04
N ALA A 94 -12.99 5.82 -8.82
CA ALA A 94 -14.38 6.28 -8.73
C ALA A 94 -15.39 5.18 -9.06
N SER A 95 -15.10 4.31 -10.05
CA SER A 95 -15.97 3.19 -10.42
C SER A 95 -15.90 2.03 -9.43
N ALA A 96 -14.74 1.76 -8.81
CA ALA A 96 -14.56 0.68 -7.85
C ALA A 96 -15.11 1.01 -6.45
N ALA A 97 -15.10 2.29 -6.05
CA ALA A 97 -15.47 2.72 -4.70
C ALA A 97 -16.84 2.22 -4.23
N PRO A 98 -17.94 2.32 -5.00
CA PRO A 98 -19.25 1.84 -4.55
C PRO A 98 -19.28 0.34 -4.23
N VAL A 99 -18.56 -0.48 -4.99
CA VAL A 99 -18.45 -1.92 -4.77
C VAL A 99 -17.61 -2.22 -3.54
N LEU A 100 -16.48 -1.54 -3.40
CA LEU A 100 -15.57 -1.72 -2.28
C LEU A 100 -16.20 -1.25 -0.96
N ASP A 101 -17.02 -0.20 -0.98
CA ASP A 101 -17.74 0.27 0.21
C ASP A 101 -18.78 -0.76 0.72
N THR A 102 -19.29 -1.63 -0.16
CA THR A 102 -20.24 -2.68 0.21
C THR A 102 -19.60 -4.01 0.55
N CYS A 103 -18.29 -4.19 0.30
CA CYS A 103 -17.61 -5.48 0.56
C CYS A 103 -17.40 -5.81 2.04
N GLY A 104 -17.65 -4.87 2.95
CA GLY A 104 -17.51 -5.04 4.41
C GLY A 104 -16.07 -5.01 4.92
N LEU A 105 -15.09 -4.67 4.07
CA LEU A 105 -13.68 -4.55 4.44
C LEU A 105 -13.24 -3.08 4.42
N ALA A 106 -12.35 -2.71 5.32
CA ALA A 106 -11.67 -1.42 5.23
C ALA A 106 -10.72 -1.45 4.02
N TRP A 107 -10.77 -0.40 3.18
CA TRP A 107 -9.99 -0.34 1.96
C TRP A 107 -9.54 1.08 1.64
N GLY A 108 -8.57 1.21 0.74
CA GLY A 108 -8.16 2.51 0.21
C GLY A 108 -7.09 2.41 -0.87
N PRO A 109 -6.92 3.51 -1.66
CA PRO A 109 -5.89 3.58 -2.68
C PRO A 109 -4.49 3.73 -2.09
N THR A 110 -3.54 3.07 -2.74
CA THR A 110 -2.11 3.12 -2.42
C THR A 110 -1.32 3.54 -3.67
N GLY A 111 -0.03 3.26 -3.71
CA GLY A 111 0.79 3.52 -4.89
C GLY A 111 0.77 4.96 -5.38
N GLY A 112 0.66 5.16 -6.69
CA GLY A 112 0.62 6.47 -7.33
C GLY A 112 -0.64 7.26 -6.99
N VAL A 113 -1.79 6.59 -7.03
CA VAL A 113 -3.09 7.21 -6.75
C VAL A 113 -3.16 7.70 -5.31
N GLY A 114 -2.85 6.84 -4.33
CA GLY A 114 -2.84 7.24 -2.92
C GLY A 114 -1.88 8.40 -2.64
N TYR A 115 -0.69 8.37 -3.25
CA TYR A 115 0.29 9.44 -3.11
C TYR A 115 -0.21 10.78 -3.68
N GLN A 116 -0.76 10.78 -4.90
CA GLN A 116 -1.30 12.00 -5.51
C GLN A 116 -2.48 12.58 -4.73
N LEU A 117 -3.40 11.75 -4.25
CA LEU A 117 -4.54 12.19 -3.45
C LEU A 117 -4.11 12.78 -2.09
N ALA A 118 -3.05 12.26 -1.49
CA ALA A 118 -2.56 12.73 -0.19
C ALA A 118 -1.74 14.01 -0.28
N THR A 119 -1.03 14.23 -1.40
CA THR A 119 -0.05 15.31 -1.55
C THR A 119 -0.48 16.41 -2.52
N GLY A 120 -1.38 16.12 -3.46
CA GLY A 120 -1.69 16.98 -4.59
C GLY A 120 -0.61 17.01 -5.69
N ILE A 121 0.49 16.27 -5.52
CA ILE A 121 1.57 16.20 -6.50
C ILE A 121 1.16 15.27 -7.65
N ASN A 122 1.23 15.76 -8.87
CA ASN A 122 0.93 14.96 -10.06
C ASN A 122 2.01 13.90 -10.29
N VAL A 123 1.66 12.64 -10.08
CA VAL A 123 2.52 11.47 -10.30
C VAL A 123 1.89 10.43 -11.23
N LEU A 124 0.62 10.65 -11.63
CA LEU A 124 -0.11 9.76 -12.51
C LEU A 124 0.12 10.12 -13.98
N HIS A 125 0.02 9.11 -14.82
CA HIS A 125 0.05 9.20 -16.29
C HIS A 125 -1.01 8.24 -16.88
N LEU A 126 -1.22 8.29 -18.19
CA LEU A 126 -2.28 7.52 -18.86
C LEU A 126 -2.15 5.99 -18.69
N ALA A 127 -0.93 5.49 -18.50
CA ALA A 127 -0.67 4.07 -18.28
C ALA A 127 -0.49 3.71 -16.80
N SER A 128 -0.90 4.59 -15.86
CA SER A 128 -0.88 4.27 -14.43
C SER A 128 -1.97 3.26 -14.10
N ASP A 129 -1.60 2.24 -13.32
CA ASP A 129 -2.49 1.31 -12.66
C ASP A 129 -3.09 1.91 -11.37
N LEU A 130 -4.12 1.26 -10.84
CA LEU A 130 -4.69 1.56 -9.53
C LEU A 130 -4.25 0.48 -8.54
N ASP A 131 -3.42 0.86 -7.57
CA ASP A 131 -3.08 0.01 -6.43
C ASP A 131 -4.08 0.23 -5.30
N LEU A 132 -4.62 -0.86 -4.75
CA LEU A 132 -5.53 -0.86 -3.60
C LEU A 132 -5.03 -1.76 -2.48
N VAL A 133 -5.36 -1.40 -1.26
CA VAL A 133 -5.27 -2.29 -0.10
C VAL A 133 -6.66 -2.57 0.44
N LEU A 134 -6.96 -3.85 0.75
CA LEU A 134 -8.12 -4.29 1.51
C LEU A 134 -7.64 -4.92 2.81
N ARG A 135 -8.13 -4.43 3.95
CA ARG A 135 -7.81 -4.99 5.27
C ARG A 135 -8.75 -6.16 5.55
N ALA A 136 -8.23 -7.36 5.51
CA ALA A 136 -8.95 -8.61 5.70
C ALA A 136 -8.52 -9.30 7.01
N PRO A 137 -8.99 -8.83 8.18
CA PRO A 137 -8.63 -9.40 9.48
C PRO A 137 -9.18 -10.83 9.67
N HIS A 138 -10.23 -11.18 8.92
CA HIS A 138 -10.85 -12.50 8.90
C HIS A 138 -10.73 -13.12 7.51
N PRO A 139 -10.77 -14.48 7.42
CA PRO A 139 -10.67 -15.17 6.15
C PRO A 139 -11.71 -14.71 5.11
N LEU A 140 -11.22 -14.32 3.92
CA LEU A 140 -12.02 -14.06 2.75
C LEU A 140 -12.05 -15.34 1.91
N THR A 141 -13.23 -15.87 1.57
CA THR A 141 -13.32 -17.06 0.72
C THR A 141 -12.80 -16.76 -0.69
N ARG A 142 -12.24 -17.78 -1.36
CA ARG A 142 -11.78 -17.65 -2.75
C ARG A 142 -12.91 -17.26 -3.71
N ALA A 143 -14.13 -17.79 -3.48
CA ALA A 143 -15.32 -17.43 -4.28
C ALA A 143 -15.63 -15.93 -4.15
N LYS A 144 -15.62 -15.39 -2.92
CA LYS A 144 -15.85 -13.95 -2.70
C LYS A 144 -14.72 -13.08 -3.27
N ALA A 145 -13.49 -13.57 -3.22
CA ALA A 145 -12.34 -12.89 -3.82
C ALA A 145 -12.46 -12.85 -5.37
N LEU A 146 -12.96 -13.94 -5.98
CA LEU A 146 -13.20 -14.01 -7.41
C LEU A 146 -14.34 -13.08 -7.86
N GLU A 147 -15.48 -13.09 -7.15
CA GLU A 147 -16.58 -12.16 -7.41
C GLU A 147 -16.13 -10.70 -7.40
N LEU A 148 -15.31 -10.33 -6.40
CA LEU A 148 -14.77 -8.98 -6.29
C LEU A 148 -13.82 -8.65 -7.45
N LEU A 149 -12.96 -9.60 -7.80
CA LEU A 149 -12.00 -9.44 -8.89
C LEU A 149 -12.69 -9.25 -10.25
N ASP A 150 -13.74 -10.07 -10.55
CA ASP A 150 -14.50 -9.99 -11.79
C ASP A 150 -15.12 -8.58 -11.99
N ILE A 151 -15.60 -7.98 -10.90
CA ILE A 151 -16.13 -6.60 -10.96
C ILE A 151 -15.02 -5.59 -11.19
N LEU A 152 -13.89 -5.72 -10.49
CA LEU A 152 -12.76 -4.79 -10.59
C LEU A 152 -12.06 -4.87 -11.96
N ASP A 153 -12.09 -6.02 -12.63
CA ASP A 153 -11.50 -6.22 -13.96
C ASP A 153 -12.28 -5.49 -15.09
N CYS A 154 -13.47 -4.96 -14.79
CA CYS A 154 -14.23 -4.10 -15.71
C CYS A 154 -13.77 -2.63 -15.71
N ALA A 155 -12.77 -2.27 -14.90
CA ALA A 155 -12.30 -0.90 -14.75
C ALA A 155 -11.50 -0.39 -15.98
N PRO A 156 -11.41 0.94 -16.19
CA PRO A 156 -10.70 1.53 -17.33
C PRO A 156 -9.17 1.36 -17.29
N CYS A 157 -8.60 0.88 -16.18
CA CYS A 157 -7.19 0.49 -16.08
C CYS A 157 -7.07 -0.76 -15.17
N ARG A 158 -5.88 -1.36 -15.16
CA ARG A 158 -5.59 -2.46 -14.26
C ARG A 158 -5.72 -2.02 -12.80
N ILE A 159 -6.39 -2.85 -11.98
CA ILE A 159 -6.47 -2.69 -10.53
C ILE A 159 -5.68 -3.81 -9.86
N ASP A 160 -4.66 -3.45 -9.10
CA ASP A 160 -3.89 -4.37 -8.29
C ASP A 160 -4.29 -4.23 -6.81
N VAL A 161 -4.86 -5.30 -6.25
CA VAL A 161 -5.38 -5.32 -4.88
C VAL A 161 -4.52 -6.19 -4.00
N GLN A 162 -4.04 -5.65 -2.89
CA GLN A 162 -3.41 -6.40 -1.80
C GLN A 162 -4.41 -6.65 -0.68
N LEU A 163 -4.61 -7.93 -0.32
CA LEU A 163 -5.31 -8.33 0.89
C LEU A 163 -4.33 -8.30 2.06
N GLU A 164 -4.56 -7.43 3.03
CA GLU A 164 -3.84 -7.37 4.29
C GLU A 164 -4.49 -8.32 5.29
N THR A 165 -3.83 -9.40 5.58
CA THR A 165 -4.21 -10.38 6.60
C THR A 165 -3.39 -10.18 7.87
N PRO A 166 -3.74 -10.80 9.01
CA PRO A 166 -2.93 -10.75 10.23
C PRO A 166 -1.51 -11.29 10.02
N ALA A 167 -1.32 -12.23 9.08
CA ALA A 167 -0.02 -12.85 8.81
C ALA A 167 0.83 -12.08 7.77
N GLY A 168 0.24 -11.15 7.01
CA GLY A 168 0.93 -10.41 5.96
C GLY A 168 0.01 -10.02 4.81
N ALA A 169 0.53 -9.85 3.61
CA ALA A 169 -0.28 -9.49 2.44
C ALA A 169 -0.15 -10.50 1.30
N VAL A 170 -1.27 -10.74 0.63
CA VAL A 170 -1.33 -11.53 -0.61
C VAL A 170 -2.03 -10.71 -1.70
N ALA A 171 -1.72 -10.98 -2.97
CA ALA A 171 -2.47 -10.38 -4.07
C ALA A 171 -3.87 -11.01 -4.15
N LEU A 172 -4.93 -10.16 -4.25
CA LEU A 172 -6.31 -10.64 -4.41
C LEU A 172 -6.44 -11.58 -5.61
N ARG A 173 -5.81 -11.25 -6.73
CA ARG A 173 -5.81 -12.04 -7.96
C ARG A 173 -5.20 -13.43 -7.76
N GLU A 174 -4.14 -13.52 -6.96
CA GLU A 174 -3.52 -14.80 -6.65
C GLU A 174 -4.40 -15.61 -5.69
N TRP A 175 -5.02 -14.98 -4.70
CA TRP A 175 -5.94 -15.64 -3.78
C TRP A 175 -7.23 -16.12 -4.47
N ALA A 176 -7.80 -15.34 -5.39
CA ALA A 176 -8.97 -15.71 -6.17
C ALA A 176 -8.71 -16.89 -7.15
N GLY A 177 -7.45 -17.12 -7.51
CA GLY A 177 -7.06 -18.17 -8.43
C GLY A 177 -7.16 -19.60 -7.83
N CYS A 178 -6.90 -20.60 -8.66
CA CYS A 178 -7.00 -22.02 -8.30
C CYS A 178 -5.72 -22.58 -7.64
N ALA A 179 -4.64 -21.80 -7.52
CA ALA A 179 -3.40 -22.26 -6.93
C ALA A 179 -3.60 -22.66 -5.46
N GLN A 180 -3.05 -23.82 -5.08
CA GLN A 180 -3.15 -24.33 -3.70
C GLN A 180 -2.35 -23.46 -2.71
N ARG A 181 -1.28 -22.80 -3.18
CA ARG A 181 -0.42 -21.94 -2.38
C ARG A 181 -0.30 -20.57 -3.04
N VAL A 182 -0.26 -19.53 -2.21
CA VAL A 182 -0.17 -18.13 -2.61
C VAL A 182 1.04 -17.47 -1.96
N LEU A 183 1.58 -16.43 -2.59
CA LEU A 183 2.74 -15.70 -2.08
C LEU A 183 2.32 -14.72 -0.98
N LEU A 184 2.58 -15.08 0.28
CA LEU A 184 2.42 -14.21 1.43
C LEU A 184 3.66 -13.34 1.60
N LYS A 185 3.48 -12.03 1.58
CA LYS A 185 4.52 -11.02 1.88
C LYS A 185 4.38 -10.61 3.35
N SER A 186 5.34 -10.95 4.19
CA SER A 186 5.37 -10.62 5.61
C SER A 186 6.56 -9.72 5.96
N PRO A 187 6.65 -9.16 7.18
CA PRO A 187 7.85 -8.46 7.64
C PRO A 187 9.12 -9.34 7.63
N LEU A 188 8.96 -10.66 7.71
CA LEU A 188 10.04 -11.65 7.68
C LEU A 188 10.42 -12.10 6.27
N GLY A 189 9.80 -11.54 5.23
CA GLY A 189 10.03 -11.88 3.83
C GLY A 189 8.81 -12.50 3.15
N ALA A 190 9.02 -12.97 1.91
CA ALA A 190 7.99 -13.59 1.09
C ALA A 190 8.06 -15.12 1.18
N ARG A 191 6.92 -15.80 1.33
CA ARG A 191 6.83 -17.26 1.38
C ARG A 191 5.52 -17.77 0.78
N LEU A 192 5.51 -19.01 0.29
CA LEU A 192 4.30 -19.65 -0.20
C LEU A 192 3.53 -20.29 0.96
N VAL A 193 2.24 -19.95 1.10
CA VAL A 193 1.34 -20.47 2.12
C VAL A 193 0.04 -20.98 1.50
N SER A 194 -0.59 -21.97 2.12
CA SER A 194 -1.93 -22.45 1.73
C SER A 194 -3.05 -21.60 2.36
N ASP A 195 -2.81 -21.08 3.57
CA ASP A 195 -3.73 -20.20 4.30
C ASP A 195 -3.01 -18.91 4.74
N PRO A 196 -3.30 -17.78 4.11
CA PRO A 196 -2.70 -16.50 4.47
C PRO A 196 -3.23 -15.88 5.77
N TRP A 197 -4.24 -16.46 6.42
CA TRP A 197 -4.75 -16.04 7.73
C TRP A 197 -4.19 -16.88 8.89
N ALA A 198 -3.62 -18.03 8.59
CA ALA A 198 -2.97 -18.84 9.63
C ALA A 198 -1.85 -18.06 10.30
N ALA A 199 -1.71 -18.22 11.63
CA ALA A 199 -0.59 -17.64 12.36
C ALA A 199 0.73 -18.10 11.74
N LEU A 200 1.68 -17.17 11.64
CA LEU A 200 3.03 -17.50 11.21
C LEU A 200 3.68 -18.32 12.34
N GLU A 201 3.82 -19.63 12.17
CA GLU A 201 4.71 -20.40 13.04
C GLU A 201 6.12 -19.81 12.90
N CYS A 202 6.64 -19.26 14.00
CA CYS A 202 8.06 -18.93 14.07
C CYS A 202 8.83 -20.26 13.86
N ALA A 203 9.55 -20.37 12.75
CA ALA A 203 10.55 -21.41 12.61
C ALA A 203 11.54 -21.21 13.77
N ALA A 204 11.59 -22.18 14.66
CA ALA A 204 12.50 -22.25 15.79
C ALA A 204 13.95 -22.35 15.31
#